data_5a95743ac9f4518e9789a3dbc1b06da5
#
_entry.id   5a95743ac9f4518e9789a3dbc1b06da5
#
_cell.length_a   1.000
_cell.length_b   1.000
_cell.length_c   1.000
_cell.angle_alpha   90.00
_cell.angle_beta   90.00
_cell.angle_gamma   90.00
#
_symmetry.space_group_name_H-M   'P 1'
#
loop_
_entity.id
_entity.type
_entity.pdbx_description
1 polymer ?
#
loop_
_entity_poly.entity_id
_entity_poly.type
_entity_poly.pdbx_seq_one_letter_code
_entity_poly.pdbx_strand_id
1 'polypeptide(L)'
;KKRGIDFNATTGLDRTNYFASFPANADTLEWVLKMEADRMVNSNVARKDLDSEMTVVRNELEAGENNPAGVLFQRIRSTAFLWHNYGNTTIGARSDVEGVPIDKLQAFYRQWYQPDNATLVIAGRIDSADVLARVARHFGPLKKPARVLPRFYTTEPAQDGEREVTVRRVGNLRLVAAAYHTPALAHPDSAPLSVLANVLGHTPGGRLHKALVEAKLAAAAGANGESMRDPGLLTAIAVVPNDGDAAKAEAELLKQVEQLATRPITQH
;
A
#
# COMPACT_ATOMS: atom_id res chain seq x y z
N LYS A 1 -11.83 -5.89 -22.77
CA LYS A 1 -11.91 -7.32 -23.12
C LYS A 1 -11.87 -7.54 -24.65
N LYS A 2 -12.61 -6.79 -25.49
CA LYS A 2 -12.62 -6.99 -26.96
C LYS A 2 -11.27 -6.75 -27.66
N ARG A 3 -10.31 -6.04 -27.06
CA ARG A 3 -8.99 -5.72 -27.62
C ARG A 3 -7.84 -6.52 -27.00
N GLY A 4 -8.12 -7.53 -26.16
CA GLY A 4 -7.08 -8.29 -25.48
C GLY A 4 -6.24 -7.46 -24.49
N ILE A 5 -6.82 -6.38 -23.96
CA ILE A 5 -6.18 -5.53 -22.97
C ILE A 5 -6.54 -6.06 -21.58
N ASP A 6 -5.54 -6.30 -20.78
CA ASP A 6 -5.66 -6.51 -19.34
C ASP A 6 -5.44 -5.14 -18.65
N PHE A 7 -6.46 -4.66 -17.94
CA PHE A 7 -6.40 -3.40 -17.22
C PHE A 7 -6.99 -3.54 -15.82
N ASN A 8 -6.37 -2.86 -14.87
CA ASN A 8 -6.79 -2.83 -13.50
C ASN A 8 -6.33 -1.52 -12.82
N ALA A 9 -6.64 -1.37 -11.54
CA ALA A 9 -6.20 -0.28 -10.72
C ALA A 9 -5.75 -0.78 -9.34
N THR A 10 -4.84 -0.06 -8.71
CA THR A 10 -4.40 -0.31 -7.33
C THR A 10 -4.37 0.98 -6.54
N THR A 11 -4.80 0.93 -5.30
CA THR A 11 -4.79 2.07 -4.39
C THR A 11 -3.85 1.78 -3.23
N GLY A 12 -2.87 2.65 -3.06
CA GLY A 12 -2.01 2.71 -1.88
C GLY A 12 -2.28 3.98 -1.08
N LEU A 13 -1.56 4.17 0.01
CA LEU A 13 -1.74 5.34 0.87
C LEU A 13 -1.28 6.65 0.20
N ASP A 14 -0.31 6.57 -0.72
CA ASP A 14 0.27 7.74 -1.40
C ASP A 14 -0.24 7.93 -2.82
N ARG A 15 -0.79 6.90 -3.44
CA ARG A 15 -1.11 6.93 -4.87
C ARG A 15 -2.22 5.97 -5.26
N THR A 16 -2.91 6.29 -6.35
CA THR A 16 -3.74 5.36 -7.11
C THR A 16 -3.10 5.15 -8.48
N ASN A 17 -2.88 3.89 -8.86
CA ASN A 17 -2.39 3.54 -10.19
C ASN A 17 -3.52 2.97 -11.03
N TYR A 18 -3.54 3.37 -12.30
CA TYR A 18 -4.31 2.71 -13.34
C TYR A 18 -3.33 2.13 -14.35
N PHE A 19 -3.49 0.90 -14.73
CA PHE A 19 -2.58 0.28 -15.68
C PHE A 19 -3.31 -0.56 -16.72
N ALA A 20 -2.73 -0.60 -17.91
CA ALA A 20 -3.17 -1.42 -19.02
C ALA A 20 -1.97 -2.20 -19.57
N SER A 21 -2.10 -3.52 -19.69
CA SER A 21 -1.10 -4.41 -20.28
C SER A 21 -1.67 -5.07 -21.52
N PHE A 22 -0.89 -5.08 -22.62
CA PHE A 22 -1.33 -5.64 -23.89
C PHE A 22 -0.11 -6.01 -24.77
N PRO A 23 -0.25 -6.94 -25.71
CA PRO A 23 0.78 -7.21 -26.71
C PRO A 23 1.11 -5.95 -27.51
N ALA A 24 2.41 -5.70 -27.76
CA ALA A 24 2.88 -4.51 -28.45
C ALA A 24 2.17 -4.31 -29.80
N ASN A 25 1.32 -3.29 -29.88
CA ASN A 25 0.50 -2.95 -31.04
C ASN A 25 0.21 -1.43 -31.05
N ALA A 26 0.52 -0.78 -32.16
CA ALA A 26 0.42 0.67 -32.29
C ALA A 26 -1.02 1.20 -32.17
N ASP A 27 -2.01 0.48 -32.74
CA ASP A 27 -3.42 0.89 -32.68
C ASP A 27 -4.00 0.71 -31.27
N THR A 28 -3.56 -0.34 -30.57
CA THR A 28 -3.96 -0.57 -29.18
C THR A 28 -3.37 0.49 -28.26
N LEU A 29 -2.10 0.83 -28.46
CA LEU A 29 -1.44 1.91 -27.71
C LEU A 29 -2.16 3.25 -27.92
N GLU A 30 -2.46 3.60 -29.17
CA GLU A 30 -3.19 4.83 -29.52
C GLU A 30 -4.56 4.88 -28.81
N TRP A 31 -5.28 3.77 -28.83
CA TRP A 31 -6.59 3.66 -28.18
C TRP A 31 -6.50 3.80 -26.66
N VAL A 32 -5.49 3.15 -26.03
CA VAL A 32 -5.27 3.23 -24.58
C VAL A 32 -4.92 4.64 -24.16
N LEU A 33 -4.00 5.31 -24.86
CA LEU A 33 -3.61 6.68 -24.56
C LEU A 33 -4.81 7.65 -24.67
N LYS A 34 -5.64 7.50 -25.71
CA LYS A 34 -6.87 8.28 -25.87
C LYS A 34 -7.85 8.03 -24.71
N MET A 35 -8.07 6.76 -24.36
CA MET A 35 -8.97 6.37 -23.28
C MET A 35 -8.50 6.92 -21.92
N GLU A 36 -7.20 6.80 -21.61
CA GLU A 36 -6.65 7.27 -20.34
C GLU A 36 -6.68 8.80 -20.23
N ALA A 37 -6.40 9.51 -21.32
CA ALA A 37 -6.49 10.97 -21.34
C ALA A 37 -7.94 11.45 -21.12
N ASP A 38 -8.91 10.78 -21.73
CA ASP A 38 -10.34 11.07 -21.57
C ASP A 38 -10.80 10.73 -20.14
N ARG A 39 -10.48 9.54 -19.64
CA ARG A 39 -10.83 9.10 -18.30
C ARG A 39 -10.27 10.02 -17.19
N MET A 40 -9.09 10.59 -17.41
CA MET A 40 -8.47 11.49 -16.43
C MET A 40 -9.33 12.73 -16.14
N VAL A 41 -10.04 13.28 -17.10
CA VAL A 41 -10.74 14.56 -16.96
C VAL A 41 -12.25 14.50 -17.24
N ASN A 42 -12.74 13.45 -17.89
CA ASN A 42 -14.12 13.34 -18.37
C ASN A 42 -14.90 12.15 -17.78
N SER A 43 -14.41 11.47 -16.74
CA SER A 43 -15.19 10.40 -16.11
C SER A 43 -16.48 10.93 -15.52
N ASN A 44 -17.58 10.23 -15.82
CA ASN A 44 -18.92 10.66 -15.42
C ASN A 44 -19.24 10.50 -13.95
N VAL A 45 -18.50 9.83 -13.16
CA VAL A 45 -18.77 9.56 -11.72
C VAL A 45 -20.28 9.67 -11.40
N ALA A 46 -21.10 8.80 -12.03
CA ALA A 46 -22.55 8.92 -11.98
C ALA A 46 -23.14 8.17 -10.79
N ARG A 47 -24.27 8.65 -10.25
CA ARG A 47 -24.95 8.03 -9.11
C ARG A 47 -25.27 6.55 -9.32
N LYS A 48 -25.76 6.18 -10.51
CA LYS A 48 -26.07 4.78 -10.85
C LYS A 48 -24.85 3.85 -10.80
N ASP A 49 -23.67 4.38 -11.17
CA ASP A 49 -22.44 3.61 -11.15
C ASP A 49 -21.94 3.46 -9.71
N LEU A 50 -22.08 4.50 -8.89
CA LEU A 50 -21.81 4.46 -7.46
C LEU A 50 -22.64 3.38 -6.77
N ASP A 51 -23.96 3.38 -6.99
CA ASP A 51 -24.86 2.43 -6.35
C ASP A 51 -24.53 0.96 -6.71
N SER A 52 -24.04 0.73 -7.94
CA SER A 52 -23.56 -0.58 -8.38
C SER A 52 -22.24 -0.96 -7.73
N GLU A 53 -21.22 -0.06 -7.77
CA GLU A 53 -19.88 -0.32 -7.28
C GLU A 53 -19.81 -0.40 -5.76
N MET A 54 -20.68 0.29 -5.03
CA MET A 54 -20.72 0.22 -3.56
C MET A 54 -20.99 -1.17 -3.01
N THR A 55 -21.64 -2.02 -3.78
CA THR A 55 -21.80 -3.44 -3.42
C THR A 55 -20.47 -4.17 -3.49
N VAL A 56 -19.67 -3.89 -4.54
CA VAL A 56 -18.34 -4.49 -4.71
C VAL A 56 -17.40 -3.99 -3.60
N VAL A 57 -17.35 -2.68 -3.34
CA VAL A 57 -16.51 -2.08 -2.30
C VAL A 57 -16.86 -2.60 -0.90
N ARG A 58 -18.16 -2.80 -0.61
CA ARG A 58 -18.58 -3.44 0.66
C ARG A 58 -18.10 -4.87 0.78
N ASN A 59 -18.18 -5.66 -0.28
CA ASN A 59 -17.66 -7.03 -0.30
C ASN A 59 -16.13 -7.05 -0.07
N GLU A 60 -15.39 -6.11 -0.65
CA GLU A 60 -13.95 -5.97 -0.41
C GLU A 60 -13.65 -5.61 1.05
N LEU A 61 -14.41 -4.69 1.64
CA LEU A 61 -14.30 -4.32 3.05
C LEU A 61 -14.57 -5.52 3.96
N GLU A 62 -15.64 -6.28 3.70
CA GLU A 62 -15.99 -7.48 4.46
C GLU A 62 -14.93 -8.58 4.31
N ALA A 63 -14.39 -8.77 3.11
CA ALA A 63 -13.28 -9.70 2.89
C ALA A 63 -12.03 -9.28 3.71
N GLY A 64 -11.74 -7.98 3.77
CA GLY A 64 -10.66 -7.41 4.60
C GLY A 64 -10.91 -7.62 6.10
N GLU A 65 -12.14 -7.41 6.57
CA GLU A 65 -12.54 -7.64 7.97
C GLU A 65 -12.47 -9.12 8.38
N ASN A 66 -12.61 -10.04 7.43
CA ASN A 66 -12.47 -11.48 7.64
C ASN A 66 -11.02 -11.98 7.55
N ASN A 67 -10.06 -11.12 7.21
CA ASN A 67 -8.64 -11.46 7.19
C ASN A 67 -7.98 -11.06 8.52
N PRO A 68 -7.59 -12.02 9.40
CA PRO A 68 -7.02 -11.71 10.70
C PRO A 68 -5.73 -10.89 10.63
N ALA A 69 -4.85 -11.20 9.68
CA ALA A 69 -3.61 -10.45 9.48
C ALA A 69 -3.90 -9.01 9.02
N GLY A 70 -4.83 -8.84 8.06
CA GLY A 70 -5.24 -7.51 7.60
C GLY A 70 -5.80 -6.64 8.73
N VAL A 71 -6.63 -7.22 9.59
CA VAL A 71 -7.17 -6.51 10.77
C VAL A 71 -6.06 -6.15 11.76
N LEU A 72 -5.11 -7.05 12.03
CA LEU A 72 -3.98 -6.76 12.90
C LEU A 72 -3.14 -5.61 12.33
N PHE A 73 -2.76 -5.66 11.05
CA PHE A 73 -2.01 -4.57 10.40
C PHE A 73 -2.76 -3.24 10.43
N GLN A 74 -4.07 -3.25 10.23
CA GLN A 74 -4.89 -2.04 10.38
C GLN A 74 -4.80 -1.47 11.80
N ARG A 75 -4.84 -2.32 12.84
CA ARG A 75 -4.72 -1.89 14.24
C ARG A 75 -3.31 -1.40 14.58
N ILE A 76 -2.28 -2.08 14.10
CA ILE A 76 -0.89 -1.62 14.23
C ILE A 76 -0.76 -0.20 13.66
N ARG A 77 -1.24 0.03 12.44
CA ARG A 77 -1.15 1.36 11.81
C ARG A 77 -1.90 2.42 12.60
N SER A 78 -3.16 2.16 12.98
CA SER A 78 -3.96 3.12 13.76
C SER A 78 -3.42 3.38 15.16
N THR A 79 -2.59 2.50 15.69
CA THR A 79 -1.90 2.67 16.98
C THR A 79 -0.57 3.39 16.81
N ALA A 80 0.16 3.11 15.73
CA ALA A 80 1.44 3.74 15.43
C ALA A 80 1.26 5.21 15.01
N PHE A 81 0.27 5.52 14.18
CA PHE A 81 0.01 6.87 13.69
C PHE A 81 -1.20 7.49 14.40
N LEU A 82 -0.92 8.49 15.25
CA LEU A 82 -1.96 9.21 16.00
C LEU A 82 -2.62 10.31 15.16
N TRP A 83 -1.84 11.00 14.34
CA TRP A 83 -2.26 12.20 13.62
C TRP A 83 -2.10 12.06 12.12
N HIS A 84 -1.09 11.35 11.67
CA HIS A 84 -0.82 11.21 10.25
C HIS A 84 -1.86 10.28 9.57
N ASN A 85 -2.27 10.61 8.34
CA ASN A 85 -3.26 9.85 7.57
C ASN A 85 -2.86 8.39 7.32
N TYR A 86 -1.61 8.01 7.49
CA TYR A 86 -1.17 6.62 7.38
C TYR A 86 -1.77 5.71 8.46
N GLY A 87 -2.36 6.25 9.51
CA GLY A 87 -3.18 5.50 10.47
C GLY A 87 -4.49 4.96 9.90
N ASN A 88 -4.96 5.49 8.76
CA ASN A 88 -6.18 5.07 8.09
C ASN A 88 -5.91 3.96 7.06
N THR A 89 -6.96 3.26 6.64
CA THR A 89 -6.92 2.30 5.54
C THR A 89 -7.36 2.93 4.23
N THR A 90 -6.91 2.37 3.11
CA THR A 90 -7.30 2.85 1.78
C THR A 90 -8.77 2.61 1.47
N ILE A 91 -9.40 1.60 2.07
CA ILE A 91 -10.82 1.32 1.89
C ILE A 91 -11.72 2.22 2.74
N GLY A 92 -11.17 2.81 3.81
CA GLY A 92 -11.89 3.71 4.70
C GLY A 92 -12.79 3.02 5.74
N ALA A 93 -13.60 3.81 6.41
CA ALA A 93 -14.57 3.31 7.39
C ALA A 93 -15.82 2.79 6.69
N ARG A 94 -16.46 1.76 7.27
CA ARG A 94 -17.72 1.19 6.75
C ARG A 94 -18.79 2.25 6.57
N SER A 95 -18.96 3.15 7.54
CA SER A 95 -19.93 4.25 7.49
C SER A 95 -19.71 5.18 6.30
N ASP A 96 -18.45 5.43 5.94
CA ASP A 96 -18.10 6.29 4.83
C ASP A 96 -18.35 5.60 3.49
N VAL A 97 -18.01 4.31 3.39
CA VAL A 97 -18.31 3.47 2.22
C VAL A 97 -19.81 3.41 1.97
N GLU A 98 -20.61 3.22 3.01
CA GLU A 98 -22.07 3.09 2.91
C GLU A 98 -22.79 4.43 2.71
N GLY A 99 -22.21 5.54 3.15
CA GLY A 99 -22.86 6.84 3.24
C GLY A 99 -22.30 7.94 2.35
N VAL A 100 -21.23 7.70 1.57
CA VAL A 100 -20.59 8.77 0.80
C VAL A 100 -21.55 9.42 -0.21
N PRO A 101 -21.74 10.76 -0.16
CA PRO A 101 -22.56 11.46 -1.14
C PRO A 101 -21.86 11.55 -2.50
N ILE A 102 -22.63 11.44 -3.58
CA ILE A 102 -22.08 11.47 -4.94
C ILE A 102 -21.34 12.77 -5.26
N ASP A 103 -21.81 13.89 -4.74
CA ASP A 103 -21.16 15.21 -4.93
C ASP A 103 -19.77 15.27 -4.31
N LYS A 104 -19.53 14.55 -3.21
CA LYS A 104 -18.20 14.42 -2.59
C LYS A 104 -17.24 13.63 -3.47
N LEU A 105 -17.69 12.52 -4.05
CA LEU A 105 -16.88 11.74 -4.99
C LEU A 105 -16.56 12.54 -6.26
N GLN A 106 -17.55 13.25 -6.80
CA GLN A 106 -17.35 14.13 -7.95
C GLN A 106 -16.38 15.28 -7.64
N ALA A 107 -16.48 15.87 -6.42
CA ALA A 107 -15.56 16.91 -5.99
C ALA A 107 -14.13 16.37 -5.84
N PHE A 108 -13.98 15.18 -5.24
CA PHE A 108 -12.70 14.49 -5.11
C PHE A 108 -12.06 14.21 -6.48
N TYR A 109 -12.84 13.65 -7.41
CA TYR A 109 -12.38 13.39 -8.77
C TYR A 109 -11.89 14.68 -9.45
N ARG A 110 -12.70 15.74 -9.46
CA ARG A 110 -12.31 17.04 -10.07
C ARG A 110 -11.08 17.66 -9.42
N GLN A 111 -10.85 17.41 -8.15
CA GLN A 111 -9.72 17.97 -7.42
C GLN A 111 -8.41 17.22 -7.69
N TRP A 112 -8.45 15.89 -7.72
CA TRP A 112 -7.25 15.07 -7.69
C TRP A 112 -6.88 14.44 -9.03
N TYR A 113 -7.86 14.12 -9.88
CA TYR A 113 -7.67 13.47 -11.18
C TYR A 113 -7.46 14.53 -12.27
N GLN A 114 -6.25 15.09 -12.30
CA GLN A 114 -5.91 16.17 -13.22
C GLN A 114 -4.47 16.00 -13.72
N PRO A 115 -4.14 16.53 -14.92
CA PRO A 115 -2.83 16.34 -15.55
C PRO A 115 -1.65 16.88 -14.73
N ASP A 116 -1.87 17.85 -13.85
CA ASP A 116 -0.84 18.40 -12.95
C ASP A 116 -0.60 17.54 -11.69
N ASN A 117 -1.38 16.47 -11.50
CA ASN A 117 -1.26 15.52 -10.40
C ASN A 117 -1.13 14.07 -10.88
N ALA A 118 -0.67 13.88 -12.10
CA ALA A 118 -0.54 12.57 -12.72
C ALA A 118 0.85 12.36 -13.31
N THR A 119 1.32 11.13 -13.28
CA THR A 119 2.53 10.68 -13.97
C THR A 119 2.16 9.53 -14.90
N LEU A 120 2.43 9.69 -16.19
CA LEU A 120 2.26 8.64 -17.18
C LEU A 120 3.57 7.87 -17.36
N VAL A 121 3.51 6.55 -17.19
CA VAL A 121 4.64 5.65 -17.42
C VAL A 121 4.27 4.68 -18.54
N ILE A 122 5.10 4.58 -19.56
CA ILE A 122 4.93 3.63 -20.66
C ILE A 122 6.21 2.80 -20.77
N ALA A 123 6.07 1.48 -20.67
CA ALA A 123 7.19 0.56 -20.73
C ALA A 123 6.89 -0.62 -21.65
N GLY A 124 7.90 -1.12 -22.34
CA GLY A 124 7.78 -2.27 -23.24
C GLY A 124 8.60 -2.10 -24.52
N ARG A 125 8.20 -2.85 -25.56
CA ARG A 125 8.82 -2.71 -26.88
C ARG A 125 8.19 -1.51 -27.63
N ILE A 126 8.79 -0.34 -27.44
CA ILE A 126 8.30 0.95 -27.95
C ILE A 126 9.39 1.69 -28.73
N ASP A 127 8.95 2.55 -29.64
CA ASP A 127 9.74 3.67 -30.17
C ASP A 127 9.41 4.92 -29.35
N SER A 128 10.40 5.49 -28.68
CA SER A 128 10.18 6.61 -27.74
C SER A 128 9.69 7.87 -28.45
N ALA A 129 10.13 8.14 -29.72
CA ALA A 129 9.73 9.32 -30.45
C ALA A 129 8.25 9.21 -30.89
N ASP A 130 7.84 8.05 -31.41
CA ASP A 130 6.44 7.78 -31.77
C ASP A 130 5.54 7.86 -30.54
N VAL A 131 5.94 7.25 -29.43
CA VAL A 131 5.15 7.28 -28.17
C VAL A 131 4.99 8.71 -27.66
N LEU A 132 6.04 9.50 -27.61
CA LEU A 132 5.98 10.91 -27.19
C LEU A 132 5.08 11.74 -28.09
N ALA A 133 5.11 11.52 -29.42
CA ALA A 133 4.20 12.20 -30.34
C ALA A 133 2.72 11.85 -30.09
N ARG A 134 2.43 10.58 -29.78
CA ARG A 134 1.06 10.13 -29.42
C ARG A 134 0.62 10.71 -28.06
N VAL A 135 1.49 10.68 -27.06
CA VAL A 135 1.22 11.31 -25.76
C VAL A 135 0.92 12.78 -25.92
N ALA A 136 1.74 13.52 -26.68
CA ALA A 136 1.52 14.93 -26.95
C ALA A 136 0.15 15.20 -27.64
N ARG A 137 -0.28 14.30 -28.52
CA ARG A 137 -1.57 14.42 -29.21
C ARG A 137 -2.77 14.29 -28.27
N HIS A 138 -2.72 13.35 -27.33
CA HIS A 138 -3.85 13.05 -26.45
C HIS A 138 -3.83 13.81 -25.12
N PHE A 139 -2.67 13.97 -24.52
CA PHE A 139 -2.53 14.64 -23.22
C PHE A 139 -2.16 16.12 -23.35
N GLY A 140 -1.49 16.53 -24.43
CA GLY A 140 -1.10 17.92 -24.66
C GLY A 140 -2.27 18.93 -24.66
N PRO A 141 -3.47 18.60 -25.18
CA PRO A 141 -4.62 19.49 -25.08
C PRO A 141 -5.20 19.67 -23.67
N LEU A 142 -4.86 18.76 -22.73
CA LEU A 142 -5.37 18.82 -21.36
C LEU A 142 -4.74 20.01 -20.62
N LYS A 143 -5.57 20.97 -20.23
CA LYS A 143 -5.11 22.17 -19.55
C LYS A 143 -4.89 21.91 -18.07
N LYS A 144 -3.82 22.49 -17.53
CA LYS A 144 -3.65 22.56 -16.07
C LYS A 144 -4.84 23.30 -15.46
N PRO A 145 -5.53 22.71 -14.45
CA PRO A 145 -6.65 23.38 -13.80
C PRO A 145 -6.20 24.57 -12.97
N ALA A 146 -7.10 25.54 -12.80
CA ALA A 146 -6.83 26.75 -12.01
C ALA A 146 -6.74 26.47 -10.49
N ARG A 147 -7.21 25.32 -10.02
CA ARG A 147 -7.20 24.95 -8.59
C ARG A 147 -5.78 24.75 -8.07
N VAL A 148 -5.61 24.97 -6.79
CA VAL A 148 -4.39 24.61 -6.06
C VAL A 148 -4.65 23.33 -5.27
N LEU A 149 -3.75 22.36 -5.38
CA LEU A 149 -3.83 21.16 -4.54
C LEU A 149 -3.56 21.53 -3.08
N PRO A 150 -4.38 21.02 -2.14
CA PRO A 150 -4.12 21.23 -0.72
C PRO A 150 -2.80 20.58 -0.33
N ARG A 151 -2.04 21.28 0.51
CA ARG A 151 -0.84 20.71 1.14
C ARG A 151 -1.24 20.00 2.42
N PHE A 152 -0.82 18.75 2.52
CA PHE A 152 -0.85 18.03 3.80
C PHE A 152 0.37 18.49 4.61
N TYR A 153 0.11 18.97 5.82
CA TYR A 153 1.13 19.51 6.73
C TYR A 153 1.14 18.81 8.09
N THR A 154 0.22 17.86 8.29
CA THR A 154 0.16 17.08 9.53
C THR A 154 1.37 16.16 9.60
N THR A 155 2.16 16.33 10.63
CA THR A 155 3.33 15.50 10.92
C THR A 155 3.01 14.61 12.12
N GLU A 156 3.37 13.35 12.04
CA GLU A 156 3.28 12.45 13.18
C GLU A 156 4.25 12.91 14.27
N PRO A 157 3.82 13.07 15.54
CA PRO A 157 4.71 13.41 16.63
C PRO A 157 5.70 12.27 16.91
N ALA A 158 6.82 12.61 17.51
CA ALA A 158 7.74 11.58 18.03
C ALA A 158 6.99 10.68 19.02
N GLN A 159 7.21 9.38 18.90
CA GLN A 159 6.61 8.42 19.82
C GLN A 159 7.27 8.54 21.18
N ASP A 160 6.49 8.79 22.22
CA ASP A 160 6.92 9.05 23.59
C ASP A 160 7.00 7.78 24.48
N GLY A 161 6.63 6.63 23.92
CA GLY A 161 6.69 5.35 24.63
C GLY A 161 6.21 4.19 23.76
N GLU A 162 6.34 2.98 24.27
CA GLU A 162 5.81 1.78 23.64
C GLU A 162 4.28 1.82 23.64
N ARG A 163 3.69 1.33 22.55
CA ARG A 163 2.24 1.20 22.38
C ARG A 163 1.90 -0.23 22.04
N GLU A 164 0.87 -0.74 22.68
CA GLU A 164 0.41 -2.11 22.48
C GLU A 164 -1.03 -2.13 22.01
N VAL A 165 -1.36 -3.08 21.13
CA VAL A 165 -2.71 -3.38 20.73
C VAL A 165 -2.95 -4.88 20.66
N THR A 166 -3.99 -5.36 21.34
CA THR A 166 -4.43 -6.75 21.29
C THR A 166 -5.75 -6.87 20.56
N VAL A 167 -5.76 -7.67 19.49
CA VAL A 167 -6.98 -8.01 18.74
C VAL A 167 -7.41 -9.44 19.05
N ARG A 168 -8.66 -9.63 19.52
CA ARG A 168 -9.21 -10.95 19.78
C ARG A 168 -10.25 -11.29 18.74
N ARG A 169 -10.03 -12.40 18.04
CA ARG A 169 -10.93 -12.95 17.05
C ARG A 169 -10.96 -14.48 17.13
N VAL A 170 -12.07 -15.06 16.66
CA VAL A 170 -12.16 -16.51 16.49
C VAL A 170 -11.25 -16.93 15.34
N GLY A 171 -10.40 -17.91 15.57
CA GLY A 171 -9.46 -18.42 14.54
C GLY A 171 -8.50 -19.45 15.12
N ASN A 172 -7.72 -20.06 14.24
CA ASN A 172 -6.77 -21.13 14.58
C ASN A 172 -5.31 -20.69 14.58
N LEU A 173 -5.05 -19.38 14.50
CA LEU A 173 -3.71 -18.82 14.46
C LEU A 173 -3.62 -17.64 15.42
N ARG A 174 -2.43 -17.49 16.01
CA ARG A 174 -2.05 -16.29 16.75
C ARG A 174 -1.03 -15.54 15.92
N LEU A 175 -1.16 -14.23 15.89
CA LEU A 175 -0.20 -13.35 15.22
C LEU A 175 0.45 -12.47 16.26
N VAL A 176 1.77 -12.42 16.26
CA VAL A 176 2.56 -11.47 17.06
C VAL A 176 3.34 -10.60 16.08
N ALA A 177 3.38 -9.31 16.34
CA ALA A 177 4.06 -8.36 15.46
C ALA A 177 4.65 -7.20 16.27
N ALA A 178 5.78 -6.68 15.78
CA ALA A 178 6.39 -5.45 16.25
C ALA A 178 6.55 -4.49 15.07
N ALA A 179 6.25 -3.22 15.28
CA ALA A 179 6.37 -2.18 14.27
C ALA A 179 7.19 -1.00 14.80
N TYR A 180 8.06 -0.48 13.93
CA TYR A 180 8.96 0.62 14.23
C TYR A 180 8.79 1.70 13.16
N HIS A 181 8.72 2.96 13.57
CA HIS A 181 8.71 4.08 12.63
C HIS A 181 10.01 4.13 11.82
N THR A 182 9.87 4.36 10.52
CA THR A 182 10.98 4.49 9.58
C THR A 182 10.94 5.85 8.89
N PRO A 183 12.08 6.39 8.45
CA PRO A 183 12.09 7.61 7.66
C PRO A 183 11.39 7.42 6.32
N ALA A 184 11.05 8.54 5.67
CA ALA A 184 10.47 8.58 4.33
C ALA A 184 11.39 7.93 3.28
N LEU A 185 10.80 7.48 2.16
CA LEU A 185 11.53 6.87 1.04
C LEU A 185 12.71 7.71 0.52
N ALA A 186 12.57 9.04 0.52
CA ALA A 186 13.63 9.94 0.05
C ALA A 186 14.81 10.10 1.04
N HIS A 187 14.73 9.53 2.24
CA HIS A 187 15.80 9.60 3.23
C HIS A 187 16.96 8.66 2.86
N PRO A 188 18.24 9.04 3.11
CA PRO A 188 19.40 8.21 2.82
C PRO A 188 19.34 6.80 3.44
N ASP A 189 18.71 6.66 4.61
CA ASP A 189 18.59 5.37 5.31
C ASP A 189 17.52 4.44 4.71
N SER A 190 16.74 4.89 3.74
CA SER A 190 15.68 4.07 3.14
C SER A 190 16.22 2.80 2.47
N ALA A 191 17.32 2.90 1.71
CA ALA A 191 17.95 1.75 1.07
C ALA A 191 18.57 0.78 2.10
N PRO A 192 19.36 1.22 3.09
CA PRO A 192 19.81 0.36 4.20
C PRO A 192 18.66 -0.34 4.94
N LEU A 193 17.56 0.35 5.23
CA LEU A 193 16.40 -0.23 5.91
C LEU A 193 15.69 -1.29 5.06
N SER A 194 15.64 -1.11 3.74
CA SER A 194 15.11 -2.13 2.83
C SER A 194 15.95 -3.41 2.84
N VAL A 195 17.28 -3.26 2.87
CA VAL A 195 18.20 -4.40 3.03
C VAL A 195 18.01 -5.06 4.39
N LEU A 196 17.89 -4.27 5.46
CA LEU A 196 17.65 -4.75 6.81
C LEU A 196 16.35 -5.57 6.92
N ALA A 197 15.26 -5.07 6.35
CA ALA A 197 13.98 -5.79 6.30
C ALA A 197 14.13 -7.15 5.61
N ASN A 198 14.90 -7.22 4.52
CA ASN A 198 15.19 -8.45 3.81
C ASN A 198 16.05 -9.42 4.66
N VAL A 199 17.11 -8.94 5.28
CA VAL A 199 17.96 -9.76 6.19
C VAL A 199 17.15 -10.35 7.36
N LEU A 200 16.20 -9.58 7.89
CA LEU A 200 15.30 -10.07 8.94
C LEU A 200 14.30 -11.09 8.39
N GLY A 201 13.60 -10.74 7.31
CA GLY A 201 12.36 -11.40 6.91
C GLY A 201 12.47 -12.40 5.76
N HIS A 202 13.63 -12.51 5.09
CA HIS A 202 13.79 -13.43 3.95
C HIS A 202 13.61 -14.90 4.36
N THR A 203 12.90 -15.66 3.54
CA THR A 203 12.72 -17.11 3.76
C THR A 203 13.51 -17.89 2.68
N PRO A 204 14.31 -18.90 3.07
CA PRO A 204 14.55 -19.42 4.44
C PRO A 204 15.72 -18.77 5.17
N GLY A 205 16.47 -17.86 4.55
CA GLY A 205 17.79 -17.40 5.04
C GLY A 205 17.73 -16.33 6.13
N GLY A 206 16.58 -15.65 6.31
CA GLY A 206 16.44 -14.52 7.23
C GLY A 206 16.51 -14.90 8.71
N ARG A 207 16.89 -13.94 9.53
CA ARG A 207 17.07 -14.15 10.98
C ARG A 207 15.79 -14.62 11.68
N LEU A 208 14.63 -14.03 11.31
CA LEU A 208 13.35 -14.41 11.90
C LEU A 208 12.96 -15.84 11.52
N HIS A 209 13.22 -16.25 10.27
CA HIS A 209 12.94 -17.63 9.86
C HIS A 209 13.77 -18.63 10.71
N LYS A 210 15.08 -18.39 10.81
CA LYS A 210 15.97 -19.25 11.60
C LYS A 210 15.60 -19.31 13.08
N ALA A 211 15.33 -18.13 13.68
CA ALA A 211 15.07 -18.04 15.12
C ALA A 211 13.67 -18.51 15.52
N LEU A 212 12.68 -18.38 14.65
CA LEU A 212 11.28 -18.66 14.97
C LEU A 212 10.74 -19.92 14.28
N VAL A 213 10.99 -20.07 12.97
CA VAL A 213 10.41 -21.18 12.19
C VAL A 213 11.23 -22.46 12.36
N GLU A 214 12.55 -22.41 12.19
CA GLU A 214 13.41 -23.57 12.40
C GLU A 214 13.41 -24.04 13.88
N ALA A 215 13.28 -23.07 14.81
CA ALA A 215 13.13 -23.36 16.25
C ALA A 215 11.70 -23.82 16.64
N LYS A 216 10.76 -23.93 15.67
CA LYS A 216 9.38 -24.37 15.89
C LYS A 216 8.56 -23.49 16.83
N LEU A 217 8.92 -22.23 16.97
CA LEU A 217 8.17 -21.23 17.73
C LEU A 217 7.06 -20.58 16.89
N ALA A 218 7.21 -20.59 15.56
CA ALA A 218 6.23 -20.07 14.63
C ALA A 218 6.11 -20.94 13.39
N ALA A 219 4.96 -20.92 12.73
CA ALA A 219 4.74 -21.57 11.44
C ALA A 219 5.30 -20.75 10.27
N ALA A 220 5.33 -19.44 10.43
CA ALA A 220 5.93 -18.50 9.49
C ALA A 220 6.40 -17.24 10.23
N ALA A 221 7.43 -16.58 9.70
CA ALA A 221 7.90 -15.31 10.21
C ALA A 221 8.47 -14.48 9.07
N GLY A 222 8.38 -13.15 9.19
CA GLY A 222 8.88 -12.23 8.17
C GLY A 222 9.01 -10.81 8.68
N ALA A 223 9.64 -9.96 7.85
CA ALA A 223 9.69 -8.53 8.08
C ALA A 223 9.49 -7.78 6.76
N ASN A 224 8.86 -6.63 6.84
CA ASN A 224 8.63 -5.75 5.70
C ASN A 224 8.84 -4.29 6.09
N GLY A 225 9.61 -3.57 5.29
CA GLY A 225 9.77 -2.12 5.39
C GLY A 225 8.91 -1.41 4.36
N GLU A 226 8.19 -0.40 4.76
CA GLU A 226 7.40 0.43 3.88
C GLU A 226 8.25 1.52 3.22
N SER A 227 8.12 1.66 1.90
CA SER A 227 8.76 2.74 1.12
C SER A 227 7.70 3.76 0.75
N MET A 228 7.48 4.72 1.66
CA MET A 228 6.39 5.69 1.59
C MET A 228 6.92 7.11 1.35
N ARG A 229 6.06 8.00 0.87
CA ARG A 229 6.37 9.42 0.67
C ARG A 229 6.75 10.12 1.97
N ASP A 230 6.00 9.85 3.04
CA ASP A 230 6.25 10.31 4.39
C ASP A 230 6.76 9.14 5.26
N PRO A 231 7.21 9.36 6.50
CA PRO A 231 7.67 8.30 7.38
C PRO A 231 6.68 7.13 7.51
N GLY A 232 7.17 5.91 7.31
CA GLY A 232 6.39 4.68 7.32
C GLY A 232 6.70 3.77 8.50
N LEU A 233 6.52 2.46 8.31
CA LEU A 233 6.79 1.43 9.31
C LEU A 233 7.69 0.32 8.75
N LEU A 234 8.59 -0.17 9.59
CA LEU A 234 9.19 -1.50 9.49
C LEU A 234 8.39 -2.42 10.41
N THR A 235 7.79 -3.47 9.87
CA THR A 235 7.01 -4.43 10.65
C THR A 235 7.63 -5.82 10.58
N ALA A 236 7.89 -6.41 11.73
CA ALA A 236 8.24 -7.82 11.92
C ALA A 236 7.01 -8.58 12.42
N ILE A 237 6.75 -9.77 11.88
CA ILE A 237 5.57 -10.58 12.22
C ILE A 237 5.92 -12.06 12.33
N ALA A 238 5.26 -12.76 13.24
CA ALA A 238 5.28 -14.21 13.33
C ALA A 238 3.86 -14.78 13.42
N VAL A 239 3.64 -15.89 12.74
CA VAL A 239 2.40 -16.66 12.74
C VAL A 239 2.61 -17.85 13.68
N VAL A 240 1.96 -17.85 14.82
CA VAL A 240 2.10 -18.86 15.87
C VAL A 240 0.89 -19.80 15.83
N PRO A 241 1.08 -21.14 15.81
CA PRO A 241 -0.03 -22.09 15.93
C PRO A 241 -0.82 -21.87 17.23
N ASN A 242 -2.07 -22.32 17.26
CA ASN A 242 -2.95 -22.12 18.42
C ASN A 242 -2.44 -22.80 19.71
N ASP A 243 -1.74 -23.90 19.57
CA ASP A 243 -1.08 -24.65 20.64
C ASP A 243 0.35 -24.15 20.95
N GLY A 244 0.84 -23.16 20.18
CA GLY A 244 2.16 -22.56 20.38
C GLY A 244 2.19 -21.53 21.50
N ASP A 245 3.38 -21.19 21.94
CA ASP A 245 3.65 -20.17 22.95
C ASP A 245 3.87 -18.79 22.28
N ALA A 246 2.81 -18.00 22.21
CA ALA A 246 2.84 -16.67 21.58
C ALA A 246 3.79 -15.71 22.33
N ALA A 247 3.86 -15.77 23.66
CA ALA A 247 4.71 -14.89 24.45
C ALA A 247 6.21 -15.20 24.19
N LYS A 248 6.55 -16.48 24.06
CA LYS A 248 7.91 -16.87 23.71
C LYS A 248 8.29 -16.48 22.28
N ALA A 249 7.36 -16.62 21.35
CA ALA A 249 7.55 -16.20 19.96
C ALA A 249 7.74 -14.67 19.87
N GLU A 250 6.96 -13.90 20.62
CA GLU A 250 7.07 -12.43 20.70
C GLU A 250 8.44 -12.02 21.28
N ALA A 251 8.82 -12.58 22.40
CA ALA A 251 10.11 -12.28 23.04
C ALA A 251 11.30 -12.59 22.10
N GLU A 252 11.25 -13.70 21.37
CA GLU A 252 12.30 -14.03 20.41
C GLU A 252 12.26 -13.11 19.17
N LEU A 253 11.06 -12.72 18.69
CA LEU A 253 10.91 -11.77 17.59
C LEU A 253 11.54 -10.42 17.94
N LEU A 254 11.19 -9.85 19.08
CA LEU A 254 11.74 -8.59 19.59
C LEU A 254 13.25 -8.67 19.74
N LYS A 255 13.75 -9.73 20.36
CA LYS A 255 15.19 -9.96 20.53
C LYS A 255 15.94 -9.99 19.19
N GLN A 256 15.39 -10.62 18.14
CA GLN A 256 16.04 -10.66 16.83
C GLN A 256 16.10 -9.29 16.16
N VAL A 257 15.08 -8.44 16.35
CA VAL A 257 15.07 -7.06 15.83
C VAL A 257 16.04 -6.18 16.63
N GLU A 258 15.98 -6.20 17.95
CA GLU A 258 16.80 -5.34 18.81
C GLU A 258 18.30 -5.67 18.78
N GLN A 259 18.64 -6.94 18.61
CA GLN A 259 20.03 -7.38 18.48
C GLN A 259 20.72 -6.95 17.17
N LEU A 260 20.01 -6.35 16.23
CA LEU A 260 20.62 -5.84 14.99
C LEU A 260 21.71 -4.80 15.27
N ALA A 261 21.54 -3.99 16.32
CA ALA A 261 22.52 -3.00 16.73
C ALA A 261 23.84 -3.62 17.29
N THR A 262 23.77 -4.83 17.86
CA THR A 262 24.89 -5.47 18.57
C THR A 262 25.46 -6.69 17.86
N ARG A 263 24.69 -7.28 16.96
CA ARG A 263 25.08 -8.44 16.14
C ARG A 263 25.10 -8.05 14.66
N PRO A 264 26.23 -7.62 14.12
CA PRO A 264 26.34 -7.24 12.72
C PRO A 264 25.98 -8.41 11.81
N ILE A 265 25.58 -8.05 10.58
CA ILE A 265 25.31 -9.00 9.50
C ILE A 265 26.66 -9.53 9.05
N THR A 266 26.88 -10.84 9.16
CA THR A 266 28.06 -11.52 8.62
C THR A 266 27.79 -11.96 7.20
N GLN A 267 28.78 -11.83 6.31
CA GLN A 267 28.75 -12.45 4.99
C GLN A 267 28.96 -13.97 5.17
N HIS A 268 27.88 -14.75 5.09
CA HIS A 268 27.90 -16.20 4.93
C HIS A 268 26.83 -16.64 3.95
#